data_96586a77b6bd6bd3b2bb4ab85042f6ae
#
_entry.id   96586a77b6bd6bd3b2bb4ab85042f6ae
#
_cell.length_a   1.000
_cell.length_b   1.000
_cell.length_c   1.000
_cell.angle_alpha   90.00
_cell.angle_beta   90.00
_cell.angle_gamma   90.00
#
_symmetry.space_group_name_H-M   'P 1'
#
loop_
_entity.id
_entity.type
_entity.pdbx_description
1 polymer ?
#
loop_
_entity_poly.entity_id
_entity_poly.type
_entity_poly.pdbx_seq_one_letter_code
_entity_poly.pdbx_strand_id
1 'polypeptide(L)'
;MLLTAPSLAPTLLLSMLPLTVKWRTGYNLPISNVRGPREHMYYNGAHLDALYPVSTVFDGFGLNATICSYADTVSFGYVAGRSLVPDVDTLIPLTETALAELAAAIGW
;
A
#
# COMPACT_ATOMS: atom_id res chain seq x y z
N MET A 1 21.72 -16.81 31.63
CA MET A 1 20.33 -16.89 31.36
C MET A 1 19.46 -15.74 31.83
N LEU A 2 20.08 -14.66 32.18
CA LEU A 2 19.33 -13.46 32.56
C LEU A 2 18.46 -12.96 31.42
N LEU A 3 18.83 -13.27 30.18
CA LEU A 3 18.10 -12.80 29.03
C LEU A 3 16.82 -13.57 28.77
N THR A 4 16.71 -14.80 29.28
CA THR A 4 15.51 -15.59 29.03
C THR A 4 14.31 -15.08 29.82
N ALA A 5 14.52 -14.72 31.09
CA ALA A 5 13.41 -14.21 31.87
C ALA A 5 12.84 -12.88 31.36
N PRO A 6 13.67 -11.86 31.06
CA PRO A 6 13.18 -10.63 30.48
C PRO A 6 12.59 -10.83 29.09
N SER A 7 13.13 -11.77 28.30
CA SER A 7 12.61 -12.00 26.95
C SER A 7 11.29 -12.76 26.95
N LEU A 8 11.06 -13.61 27.95
CA LEU A 8 9.79 -14.35 28.06
C LEU A 8 8.63 -13.42 28.42
N ALA A 9 8.87 -12.46 29.32
CA ALA A 9 7.82 -11.55 29.73
C ALA A 9 7.30 -10.70 28.57
N PRO A 10 8.14 -10.06 27.74
CA PRO A 10 7.67 -9.33 26.57
C PRO A 10 6.97 -10.22 25.56
N THR A 11 7.46 -11.45 25.38
CA THR A 11 6.84 -12.39 24.45
C THR A 11 5.44 -12.78 24.90
N LEU A 12 5.26 -13.06 26.19
CA LEU A 12 3.95 -13.39 26.74
C LEU A 12 3.00 -12.22 26.65
N LEU A 13 3.47 -11.02 26.93
CA LEU A 13 2.66 -9.82 26.80
C LEU A 13 2.22 -9.63 25.36
N LEU A 14 3.12 -9.79 24.39
CA LEU A 14 2.80 -9.65 22.99
C LEU A 14 1.79 -10.70 22.54
N SER A 15 1.90 -11.93 23.06
CA SER A 15 0.96 -12.98 22.69
C SER A 15 -0.44 -12.74 23.25
N MET A 16 -0.53 -12.03 24.35
CA MET A 16 -1.81 -11.69 24.97
C MET A 16 -2.39 -10.39 24.45
N LEU A 17 -1.57 -9.57 23.78
CA LEU A 17 -1.99 -8.29 23.23
C LEU A 17 -2.80 -8.37 21.94
N PRO A 18 -2.76 -9.42 21.11
CA PRO A 18 -3.44 -9.40 19.81
C PRO A 18 -4.91 -9.03 19.86
N LEU A 19 -5.59 -9.35 20.95
CA LEU A 19 -6.99 -9.02 21.12
C LEU A 19 -7.22 -7.55 21.45
N THR A 20 -6.23 -6.89 22.06
CA THR A 20 -6.36 -5.51 22.50
C THR A 20 -5.57 -4.53 21.66
N VAL A 21 -4.48 -5.00 21.01
CA VAL A 21 -3.53 -4.16 20.27
C VAL A 21 -3.60 -4.40 18.78
N LYS A 22 -4.48 -5.27 18.34
CA LYS A 22 -4.68 -5.58 16.93
C LYS A 22 -4.96 -4.33 16.09
N TRP A 23 -5.49 -3.30 16.71
CA TRP A 23 -5.85 -2.03 16.11
C TRP A 23 -4.72 -1.01 16.12
N ARG A 24 -3.67 -1.28 16.89
CA ARG A 24 -2.56 -0.33 17.09
C ARG A 24 -1.32 -0.82 16.39
N THR A 25 -1.39 -0.84 15.10
CA THR A 25 -0.21 -1.06 14.27
C THR A 25 0.63 0.21 14.31
N GLY A 26 1.91 0.09 14.04
CA GLY A 26 2.79 1.25 13.98
C GLY A 26 2.46 2.21 12.84
N TYR A 27 1.55 1.83 11.94
CA TYR A 27 1.13 2.65 10.81
C TYR A 27 -0.30 2.26 10.44
N ASN A 28 -1.00 3.19 9.80
CA ASN A 28 -2.40 3.02 9.44
C ASN A 28 -2.61 2.72 7.96
N LEU A 29 -1.65 3.07 7.13
CA LEU A 29 -1.76 2.94 5.69
C LEU A 29 -0.46 2.39 5.13
N PRO A 30 -0.42 1.13 4.69
CA PRO A 30 0.73 0.64 3.95
C PRO A 30 0.73 1.22 2.54
N ILE A 31 1.88 1.75 2.16
CA ILE A 31 2.12 2.29 0.82
C ILE A 31 3.32 1.56 0.26
N SER A 32 3.13 0.87 -0.86
CA SER A 32 4.20 0.13 -1.52
C SER A 32 4.52 0.75 -2.86
N ASN A 33 5.79 0.77 -3.20
CA ASN A 33 6.24 1.20 -4.51
C ASN A 33 6.97 0.05 -5.19
N VAL A 34 6.41 -0.42 -6.29
CA VAL A 34 6.95 -1.54 -7.04
C VAL A 34 7.46 -1.02 -8.38
N ARG A 35 8.75 -1.25 -8.63
CA ARG A 35 9.33 -0.88 -9.91
C ARG A 35 8.96 -1.93 -10.95
N GLY A 36 8.27 -1.53 -11.99
CA GLY A 36 7.97 -2.37 -13.12
C GLY A 36 8.98 -2.23 -14.25
N PRO A 37 8.72 -2.85 -15.40
CA PRO A 37 9.61 -2.77 -16.56
C PRO A 37 9.76 -1.33 -17.07
N ARG A 38 10.98 -0.98 -17.46
CA ARG A 38 11.27 0.33 -18.02
C ARG A 38 10.88 0.45 -19.49
N GLU A 39 10.80 -0.69 -20.17
CA GLU A 39 10.48 -0.75 -21.59
C GLU A 39 9.11 -1.36 -21.77
N HIS A 40 8.48 -1.04 -22.90
CA HIS A 40 7.21 -1.64 -23.25
C HIS A 40 7.36 -3.14 -23.45
N MET A 41 6.44 -3.89 -22.88
CA MET A 41 6.47 -5.35 -22.89
C MET A 41 5.42 -5.90 -23.85
N TYR A 42 5.73 -7.08 -24.38
CA TYR A 42 4.85 -7.77 -25.34
C TYR A 42 4.73 -9.22 -24.92
N TYR A 43 3.57 -9.79 -25.14
CA TYR A 43 3.34 -11.22 -24.94
C TYR A 43 2.67 -11.80 -26.17
N ASN A 44 3.36 -12.72 -26.86
CA ASN A 44 2.89 -13.31 -28.12
C ASN A 44 2.46 -12.24 -29.12
N GLY A 45 3.24 -11.17 -29.24
CA GLY A 45 2.96 -10.07 -30.16
C GLY A 45 1.94 -9.06 -29.64
N ALA A 46 1.28 -9.33 -28.54
CA ALA A 46 0.35 -8.40 -27.92
C ALA A 46 1.08 -7.40 -27.05
N HIS A 47 0.83 -6.13 -27.28
CA HIS A 47 1.43 -5.05 -26.51
C HIS A 47 0.77 -4.95 -25.13
N LEU A 48 1.58 -4.84 -24.09
CA LEU A 48 1.08 -4.58 -22.76
C LEU A 48 0.87 -3.07 -22.61
N ASP A 49 -0.38 -2.65 -22.55
CA ASP A 49 -0.72 -1.23 -22.47
C ASP A 49 -0.47 -0.64 -21.09
N ALA A 50 -0.81 -1.38 -20.06
CA ALA A 50 -0.74 -0.87 -18.70
C ALA A 50 -0.57 -1.98 -17.69
N LEU A 51 0.01 -1.64 -16.56
CA LEU A 51 0.12 -2.48 -15.38
C LEU A 51 -0.58 -1.78 -14.22
N TYR A 52 -1.54 -2.47 -13.60
CA TYR A 52 -2.25 -1.93 -12.46
C TYR A 52 -1.92 -2.76 -11.23
N PRO A 53 -1.37 -2.13 -10.18
CA PRO A 53 -1.00 -2.88 -8.99
C PRO A 53 -2.23 -3.20 -8.15
N VAL A 54 -2.27 -4.42 -7.64
CA VAL A 54 -3.29 -4.85 -6.68
C VAL A 54 -2.59 -5.53 -5.53
N SER A 55 -2.92 -5.12 -4.34
CA SER A 55 -2.35 -5.68 -3.12
C SER A 55 -3.46 -6.13 -2.20
N THR A 56 -3.09 -6.88 -1.18
CA THR A 56 -4.06 -7.38 -0.22
C THR A 56 -4.20 -6.42 0.96
N VAL A 57 -5.35 -6.48 1.61
CA VAL A 57 -5.61 -5.76 2.85
C VAL A 57 -5.59 -6.77 3.98
N PHE A 58 -4.76 -6.50 4.97
CA PHE A 58 -4.60 -7.38 6.12
C PHE A 58 -5.44 -6.89 7.30
N ASP A 59 -5.61 -7.77 8.28
CA ASP A 59 -6.26 -7.40 9.53
C ASP A 59 -5.57 -6.21 10.17
N GLY A 60 -6.35 -5.26 10.62
CA GLY A 60 -5.83 -4.03 11.20
C GLY A 60 -5.61 -2.89 10.22
N PHE A 61 -5.76 -3.17 8.91
CA PHE A 61 -5.63 -2.16 7.87
C PHE A 61 -6.91 -2.12 7.04
N GLY A 62 -7.47 -0.93 6.86
CA GLY A 62 -8.64 -0.77 6.03
C GLY A 62 -8.32 -0.42 4.59
N LEU A 63 -7.11 -0.01 4.31
CA LEU A 63 -6.71 0.52 3.01
C LEU A 63 -5.27 0.18 2.72
N ASN A 64 -4.98 -0.15 1.48
CA ASN A 64 -3.63 -0.35 0.95
C ASN A 64 -3.46 0.47 -0.32
N ALA A 65 -2.35 1.16 -0.42
CA ALA A 65 -1.98 1.89 -1.62
C ALA A 65 -0.71 1.27 -2.21
N THR A 66 -0.75 0.95 -3.49
CA THR A 66 0.40 0.41 -4.20
C THR A 66 0.65 1.22 -5.47
N ILE A 67 1.91 1.54 -5.69
CA ILE A 67 2.34 2.32 -6.84
C ILE A 67 3.21 1.40 -7.69
N CYS A 68 2.95 1.37 -8.98
CA CYS A 68 3.73 0.55 -9.92
C CYS A 68 4.12 1.39 -11.13
N SER A 69 5.39 1.32 -11.50
CA SER A 69 5.87 1.97 -12.71
C SER A 69 5.87 0.98 -13.88
N TYR A 70 5.55 1.48 -15.07
CA TYR A 70 5.63 0.71 -16.29
C TYR A 70 5.97 1.65 -17.44
N ALA A 71 7.10 1.40 -18.10
CA ALA A 71 7.65 2.27 -19.14
C ALA A 71 7.75 3.71 -18.61
N ASP A 72 6.97 4.62 -19.17
CA ASP A 72 6.97 6.03 -18.78
C ASP A 72 5.75 6.42 -17.95
N THR A 73 5.00 5.44 -17.46
CA THR A 73 3.80 5.68 -16.66
C THR A 73 3.96 5.16 -15.24
N VAL A 74 3.15 5.72 -14.35
CA VAL A 74 3.04 5.30 -12.96
C VAL A 74 1.58 5.07 -12.66
N SER A 75 1.26 3.90 -12.14
CA SER A 75 -0.11 3.54 -11.80
C SER A 75 -0.26 3.42 -10.30
N PHE A 76 -1.38 3.93 -9.80
CA PHE A 76 -1.75 3.86 -8.39
C PHE A 76 -2.89 2.87 -8.23
N GLY A 77 -2.75 1.94 -7.28
CA GLY A 77 -3.79 1.00 -6.94
C GLY A 77 -4.20 1.13 -5.49
N TYR A 78 -5.48 1.26 -5.25
CA TYR A 78 -6.03 1.32 -3.91
C TYR A 78 -6.92 0.11 -3.69
N VAL A 79 -6.68 -0.61 -2.59
CA VAL A 79 -7.50 -1.73 -2.18
C VAL A 79 -7.99 -1.45 -0.77
N ALA A 80 -9.27 -1.55 -0.57
CA ALA A 80 -9.88 -1.20 0.70
C ALA A 80 -10.93 -2.22 1.11
N GLY A 81 -11.11 -2.36 2.42
CA GLY A 81 -12.23 -3.10 2.96
C GLY A 81 -13.52 -2.30 2.74
N ARG A 82 -14.50 -2.92 2.10
CA ARG A 82 -15.72 -2.21 1.72
C ARG A 82 -16.45 -1.60 2.93
N SER A 83 -16.43 -2.29 4.04
CA SER A 83 -17.08 -1.80 5.26
C SER A 83 -16.27 -0.74 5.99
N LEU A 84 -14.95 -0.70 5.75
CA LEU A 84 -14.04 0.20 6.46
C LEU A 84 -13.80 1.49 5.70
N VAL A 85 -13.70 1.41 4.38
CA VAL A 85 -13.49 2.57 3.50
C VAL A 85 -14.47 2.47 2.34
N PRO A 86 -15.76 2.76 2.57
CA PRO A 86 -16.77 2.63 1.52
C PRO A 86 -16.61 3.67 0.41
N ASP A 87 -15.93 4.76 0.68
CA ASP A 87 -15.72 5.86 -0.25
C ASP A 87 -14.33 5.85 -0.89
N VAL A 88 -13.71 4.67 -1.01
CA VAL A 88 -12.37 4.52 -1.58
C VAL A 88 -12.26 5.12 -2.98
N ASP A 89 -13.35 5.16 -3.73
CA ASP A 89 -13.36 5.71 -5.08
C ASP A 89 -13.00 7.20 -5.11
N THR A 90 -13.21 7.91 -4.02
CA THR A 90 -12.86 9.33 -3.94
C THR A 90 -11.36 9.57 -3.96
N LEU A 91 -10.55 8.55 -3.67
CA LEU A 91 -9.11 8.68 -3.69
C LEU A 91 -8.56 8.89 -5.09
N ILE A 92 -9.26 8.42 -6.13
CA ILE A 92 -8.80 8.57 -7.51
C ILE A 92 -8.72 10.05 -7.91
N PRO A 93 -9.82 10.81 -7.85
CA PRO A 93 -9.73 12.23 -8.19
C PRO A 93 -8.84 13.03 -7.24
N LEU A 94 -8.78 12.65 -5.97
CA LEU A 94 -7.88 13.30 -5.03
C LEU A 94 -6.41 13.07 -5.37
N THR A 95 -6.07 11.88 -5.82
CA THR A 95 -4.71 11.56 -6.27
C THR A 95 -4.36 12.37 -7.52
N GLU A 96 -5.26 12.46 -8.46
CA GLU A 96 -5.07 13.26 -9.68
C GLU A 96 -4.86 14.73 -9.35
N THR A 97 -5.64 15.27 -8.44
CA THR A 97 -5.49 16.64 -7.98
C THR A 97 -4.15 16.86 -7.30
N ALA A 98 -3.75 15.95 -6.42
CA ALA A 98 -2.49 16.05 -5.70
C ALA A 98 -1.29 15.99 -6.66
N LEU A 99 -1.37 15.15 -7.67
CA LEU A 99 -0.31 15.08 -8.70
C LEU A 99 -0.22 16.35 -9.51
N ALA A 100 -1.37 16.92 -9.86
CA ALA A 100 -1.41 18.20 -10.59
C ALA A 100 -0.80 19.32 -9.75
N GLU A 101 -1.10 19.37 -8.47
CA GLU A 101 -0.52 20.36 -7.55
C GLU A 101 0.99 20.19 -7.43
N LEU A 102 1.45 18.95 -7.31
CA LEU A 102 2.88 18.66 -7.25
C LEU A 102 3.59 19.08 -8.54
N ALA A 103 3.01 18.77 -9.69
CA ALA A 103 3.56 19.14 -10.97
C ALA A 103 3.65 20.67 -11.11
N ALA A 104 2.62 21.38 -10.69
CA ALA A 104 2.64 22.84 -10.71
C ALA A 104 3.72 23.41 -9.79
N ALA A 105 3.91 22.80 -8.62
CA ALA A 105 4.90 23.26 -7.64
C ALA A 105 6.34 23.11 -8.14
N ILE A 106 6.62 22.10 -8.97
CA ILE A 106 7.96 21.87 -9.53
C ILE A 106 8.13 22.46 -10.92
N GLY A 107 7.13 23.15 -11.45
CA GLY A 107 7.21 23.80 -12.73
C GLY A 107 7.04 22.90 -13.94
N TRP A 108 6.29 21.83 -13.78
CA TRP A 108 6.03 20.88 -14.86
C TRP A 108 4.85 21.30 -15.70
#